data_a26c314229a5c2a357220b1b30b0d605
#
_entry.id   a26c314229a5c2a357220b1b30b0d605
#
_cell.length_a   1.000
_cell.length_b   1.000
_cell.length_c   1.000
_cell.angle_alpha   90.00
_cell.angle_beta   90.00
_cell.angle_gamma   90.00
#
_symmetry.space_group_name_H-M   'P 1'
#
loop_
_entity.id
_entity.type
_entity.pdbx_description
1 polymer ?
#
loop_
_entity_poly.entity_id
_entity_poly.type
_entity_poly.pdbx_seq_one_letter_code
_entity_poly.pdbx_strand_id
1 'polypeptide(L)'
;SIDNCIAIRGSISEELLVKINAWDHHAPYLYQFYLEIRDKDGSLIEVVPYPIGFRRVEIIDKVIYLNGKRLILTGVNRHEWEPHVGRCITEKEMLLDLECFQKNHINAVRTCHYPNQIPFYYMCDEMGIYMMAETNLESHGSWQKMGAIEPSYNVPGSLPQWKEAVLDRARSNYETFKNHTSILF
;
A
#
# COMPACT_ATOMS: atom_id res chain seq x y z
N SER A 1 -22.63 -0.44 3.38
CA SER A 1 -22.24 -0.26 4.79
C SER A 1 -21.15 -1.24 5.13
N ILE A 2 -20.08 -0.77 5.72
CA ILE A 2 -18.88 -1.56 6.13
C ILE A 2 -19.13 -2.31 7.46
N ASP A 3 -20.37 -2.43 7.89
CA ASP A 3 -20.72 -2.92 9.22
C ASP A 3 -20.63 -4.45 9.40
N ASN A 4 -20.18 -5.18 8.35
CA ASN A 4 -20.05 -6.64 8.39
C ASN A 4 -18.58 -7.11 8.27
N CYS A 5 -17.62 -6.31 8.71
CA CYS A 5 -16.22 -6.75 8.76
C CYS A 5 -15.97 -7.67 9.95
N ILE A 6 -15.53 -8.89 9.70
CA ILE A 6 -14.99 -9.78 10.73
C ILE A 6 -13.51 -9.43 10.89
N ALA A 7 -13.14 -8.92 12.06
CA ALA A 7 -11.74 -8.71 12.40
C ALA A 7 -11.21 -9.94 13.17
N ILE A 8 -10.25 -10.63 12.55
CA ILE A 8 -9.52 -11.71 13.20
C ILE A 8 -8.25 -11.12 13.79
N ARG A 9 -8.07 -11.25 15.11
CA ARG A 9 -6.85 -10.84 15.81
C ARG A 9 -6.19 -12.06 16.39
N GLY A 10 -4.90 -12.20 16.15
CA GLY A 10 -4.07 -13.25 16.75
C GLY A 10 -2.82 -12.65 17.39
N SER A 11 -2.21 -13.39 18.28
CA SER A 11 -0.88 -13.10 18.84
C SER A 11 0.08 -14.20 18.44
N ILE A 12 1.32 -13.84 18.16
CA ILE A 12 2.39 -14.79 17.89
C ILE A 12 3.20 -14.93 19.16
N SER A 13 3.50 -16.17 19.57
CA SER A 13 4.31 -16.42 20.78
C SER A 13 5.75 -15.91 20.58
N GLU A 14 6.42 -15.53 21.66
CA GLU A 14 7.82 -15.09 21.61
C GLU A 14 8.75 -16.15 20.98
N GLU A 15 8.49 -17.43 21.24
CA GLU A 15 9.23 -18.54 20.65
C GLU A 15 9.12 -18.60 19.13
N LEU A 16 7.96 -18.26 18.57
CA LEU A 16 7.75 -18.18 17.12
C LEU A 16 8.34 -16.91 16.53
N LEU A 17 8.29 -15.78 17.25
CA LEU A 17 8.85 -14.52 16.78
C LEU A 17 10.34 -14.62 16.43
N VAL A 18 11.10 -15.42 17.19
CA VAL A 18 12.55 -15.64 16.94
C VAL A 18 12.81 -16.41 15.64
N LYS A 19 11.80 -17.14 15.14
CA LYS A 19 11.88 -17.98 13.93
C LYS A 19 11.32 -17.31 12.68
N ILE A 20 10.71 -16.13 12.82
CA ILE A 20 10.09 -15.42 11.70
C ILE A 20 11.16 -14.71 10.88
N ASN A 21 11.16 -14.97 9.57
CA ASN A 21 11.91 -14.17 8.61
C ASN A 21 11.19 -12.84 8.40
N ALA A 22 11.81 -11.76 8.82
CA ALA A 22 11.25 -10.43 8.64
C ALA A 22 11.36 -10.00 7.18
N TRP A 23 10.31 -9.36 6.68
CA TRP A 23 10.25 -8.83 5.33
C TRP A 23 10.98 -7.47 5.26
N ASP A 24 11.86 -7.32 4.29
CA ASP A 24 12.45 -6.04 3.88
C ASP A 24 12.82 -6.05 2.39
N HIS A 25 13.34 -4.93 1.88
CA HIS A 25 13.75 -4.81 0.48
C HIS A 25 14.80 -5.85 0.03
N HIS A 26 15.70 -6.25 0.92
CA HIS A 26 16.77 -7.21 0.60
C HIS A 26 16.33 -8.66 0.79
N ALA A 27 15.32 -8.89 1.61
CA ALA A 27 14.75 -10.18 1.92
C ALA A 27 13.22 -10.09 2.00
N PRO A 28 12.53 -9.99 0.85
CA PRO A 28 11.07 -9.84 0.80
C PRO A 28 10.36 -11.16 1.07
N TYR A 29 10.57 -11.71 2.26
CA TYR A 29 10.05 -13.00 2.63
C TYR A 29 8.55 -12.91 2.95
N LEU A 30 7.73 -13.69 2.23
CA LEU A 30 6.30 -13.80 2.41
C LEU A 30 5.92 -15.20 2.90
N TYR A 31 5.03 -15.23 3.87
CA TYR A 31 4.36 -16.44 4.34
C TYR A 31 3.01 -16.57 3.66
N GLN A 32 2.54 -17.80 3.48
CA GLN A 32 1.19 -18.06 3.01
C GLN A 32 0.26 -18.22 4.21
N PHE A 33 -0.70 -17.32 4.32
CA PHE A 33 -1.81 -17.42 5.26
C PHE A 33 -3.03 -17.97 4.54
N TYR A 34 -3.66 -18.97 5.12
CA TYR A 34 -4.87 -19.58 4.56
C TYR A 34 -6.03 -19.35 5.49
N LEU A 35 -7.11 -18.78 4.98
CA LEU A 35 -8.39 -18.71 5.67
C LEU A 35 -9.31 -19.80 5.12
N GLU A 36 -9.62 -20.79 5.93
CA GLU A 36 -10.56 -21.84 5.59
C GLU A 36 -11.97 -21.47 6.05
N ILE A 37 -12.90 -21.44 5.13
CA ILE A 37 -14.32 -21.25 5.38
C ILE A 37 -14.97 -22.62 5.40
N ARG A 38 -15.59 -22.99 6.51
CA ARG A 38 -16.24 -24.28 6.70
C ARG A 38 -17.71 -24.09 7.01
N ASP A 39 -18.53 -25.06 6.61
CA ASP A 39 -19.94 -25.10 6.97
C ASP A 39 -20.16 -25.61 8.40
N LYS A 40 -21.44 -25.77 8.78
CA LYS A 40 -21.82 -26.22 10.13
C LYS A 40 -21.38 -27.66 10.43
N ASP A 41 -21.20 -28.47 9.40
CA ASP A 41 -20.81 -29.88 9.51
C ASP A 41 -19.27 -30.02 9.47
N GLY A 42 -18.54 -28.90 9.34
CA GLY A 42 -17.09 -28.86 9.26
C GLY A 42 -16.54 -29.11 7.84
N SER A 43 -17.39 -29.26 6.84
CA SER A 43 -16.98 -29.43 5.46
C SER A 43 -16.36 -28.12 4.92
N LEU A 44 -15.26 -28.24 4.19
CA LEU A 44 -14.56 -27.10 3.61
C LEU A 44 -15.39 -26.53 2.46
N ILE A 45 -15.73 -25.24 2.54
CA ILE A 45 -16.45 -24.49 1.51
C ILE A 45 -15.45 -23.76 0.62
N GLU A 46 -14.50 -23.05 1.23
CA GLU A 46 -13.56 -22.20 0.49
C GLU A 46 -12.23 -22.08 1.25
N VAL A 47 -11.15 -21.91 0.50
CA VAL A 47 -9.84 -21.54 1.02
C VAL A 47 -9.41 -20.23 0.37
N VAL A 48 -9.18 -19.21 1.19
CA VAL A 48 -8.67 -17.91 0.72
C VAL A 48 -7.19 -17.82 1.09
N PRO A 49 -6.28 -17.92 0.11
CA PRO A 49 -4.86 -17.74 0.34
C PRO A 49 -4.51 -16.25 0.42
N TYR A 50 -3.60 -15.90 1.33
CA TYR A 50 -3.10 -14.54 1.50
C TYR A 50 -1.59 -14.55 1.72
N PRO A 51 -0.78 -13.94 0.83
CA PRO A 51 0.62 -13.71 1.12
C PRO A 51 0.76 -12.61 2.17
N ILE A 52 1.49 -12.88 3.23
CA ILE A 52 1.75 -11.90 4.30
C ILE A 52 3.24 -11.87 4.65
N GLY A 53 3.77 -10.68 4.87
CA GLY A 53 5.11 -10.48 5.41
C GLY A 53 5.06 -9.89 6.82
N PHE A 54 6.01 -10.25 7.63
CA PHE A 54 6.15 -9.71 8.99
C PHE A 54 7.21 -8.62 9.00
N ARG A 55 6.85 -7.45 9.48
CA ARG A 55 7.75 -6.31 9.62
C ARG A 55 7.40 -5.48 10.83
N ARG A 56 8.37 -4.77 11.36
CA ARG A 56 8.19 -3.79 12.43
C ARG A 56 8.68 -2.43 11.97
N VAL A 57 7.77 -1.44 11.97
CA VAL A 57 8.09 -0.05 11.65
C VAL A 57 8.07 0.75 12.94
N GLU A 58 9.12 1.52 13.21
CA GLU A 58 9.26 2.34 14.41
C GLU A 58 9.77 3.74 14.05
N ILE A 59 9.36 4.73 14.81
CA ILE A 59 9.92 6.08 14.72
C ILE A 59 10.64 6.35 16.04
N ILE A 60 11.95 6.44 15.99
CA ILE A 60 12.81 6.72 17.14
C ILE A 60 13.57 8.01 16.86
N ASP A 61 13.44 8.99 17.72
CA ASP A 61 14.08 10.31 17.59
C ASP A 61 13.90 10.94 16.19
N LYS A 62 12.67 10.88 15.66
CA LYS A 62 12.27 11.38 14.33
C LYS A 62 12.90 10.65 13.14
N VAL A 63 13.49 9.47 13.36
CA VAL A 63 14.04 8.60 12.33
C VAL A 63 13.21 7.34 12.23
N ILE A 64 12.91 6.92 11.01
CA ILE A 64 12.15 5.69 10.75
C ILE A 64 13.10 4.49 10.72
N TYR A 65 12.70 3.44 11.43
CA TYR A 65 13.38 2.16 11.47
C TYR A 65 12.46 1.06 10.95
N LEU A 66 13.00 0.16 10.16
CA LEU A 66 12.36 -1.06 9.71
C LEU A 66 13.14 -2.25 10.28
N ASN A 67 12.46 -3.11 11.05
CA ASN A 67 13.07 -4.28 11.69
C ASN A 67 14.34 -3.94 12.52
N GLY A 68 14.30 -2.79 13.21
CA GLY A 68 15.42 -2.29 14.02
C GLY A 68 16.58 -1.65 13.25
N LYS A 69 16.50 -1.55 11.92
CA LYS A 69 17.49 -0.85 11.08
C LYS A 69 16.93 0.46 10.57
N ARG A 70 17.77 1.50 10.54
CA ARG A 70 17.36 2.79 9.95
C ARG A 70 16.89 2.59 8.52
N LEU A 71 15.68 3.06 8.21
CA LEU A 71 15.14 3.00 6.87
C LEU A 71 15.73 4.13 6.00
N ILE A 72 16.24 3.76 4.83
CA ILE A 72 16.70 4.69 3.80
C ILE A 72 15.89 4.41 2.54
N LEU A 73 15.22 5.44 2.03
CA LEU A 73 14.40 5.34 0.84
C LEU A 73 15.10 6.00 -0.35
N THR A 74 15.29 5.23 -1.41
CA THR A 74 15.64 5.70 -2.75
C THR A 74 14.40 5.48 -3.60
N GLY A 75 13.53 6.49 -3.68
CA GLY A 75 12.19 6.34 -4.20
C GLY A 75 11.90 7.18 -5.43
N VAL A 76 10.86 6.76 -6.15
CA VAL A 76 10.32 7.46 -7.32
C VAL A 76 8.81 7.63 -7.20
N ASN A 77 8.28 8.63 -7.89
CA ASN A 77 6.85 8.75 -8.15
C ASN A 77 6.49 7.95 -9.40
N ARG A 78 5.38 7.23 -9.37
CA ARG A 78 4.92 6.41 -10.48
C ARG A 78 3.47 6.72 -10.83
N HIS A 79 3.23 7.05 -12.10
CA HIS A 79 1.92 7.03 -12.70
C HIS A 79 1.65 5.68 -13.38
N GLU A 80 0.41 5.18 -13.30
CA GLU A 80 -0.04 4.08 -14.15
C GLU A 80 -0.25 4.56 -15.57
N TRP A 81 0.79 4.52 -16.36
CA TRP A 81 0.76 5.03 -17.72
C TRP A 81 1.90 4.45 -18.58
N GLU A 82 1.60 4.19 -19.84
CA GLU A 82 2.55 3.73 -20.84
C GLU A 82 2.26 4.42 -22.18
N PRO A 83 3.30 4.79 -22.98
CA PRO A 83 3.13 5.60 -24.20
C PRO A 83 2.18 5.06 -25.25
N HIS A 84 2.06 3.73 -25.38
CA HIS A 84 1.27 3.10 -26.42
C HIS A 84 -0.17 2.83 -26.01
N VAL A 85 -0.39 2.49 -24.74
CA VAL A 85 -1.71 2.07 -24.22
C VAL A 85 -2.30 3.07 -23.24
N GLY A 86 -1.59 4.14 -22.92
CA GLY A 86 -2.03 5.16 -21.97
C GLY A 86 -2.20 4.57 -20.57
N ARG A 87 -3.37 4.74 -19.96
CA ARG A 87 -3.68 4.22 -18.62
C ARG A 87 -4.18 2.78 -18.59
N CYS A 88 -4.31 2.13 -19.74
CA CYS A 88 -4.77 0.73 -19.84
C CYS A 88 -3.60 -0.24 -19.75
N ILE A 89 -2.73 -0.05 -18.75
CA ILE A 89 -1.56 -0.93 -18.53
C ILE A 89 -1.98 -2.29 -17.98
N THR A 90 -1.14 -3.27 -18.21
CA THR A 90 -1.27 -4.64 -17.72
C THR A 90 -0.15 -4.98 -16.74
N GLU A 91 -0.19 -6.18 -16.18
CA GLU A 91 0.89 -6.68 -15.30
C GLU A 91 2.26 -6.67 -15.98
N LYS A 92 2.31 -6.80 -17.29
CA LYS A 92 3.56 -6.74 -18.05
C LYS A 92 4.25 -5.38 -17.93
N GLU A 93 3.52 -4.28 -18.06
CA GLU A 93 4.06 -2.94 -17.92
C GLU A 93 4.42 -2.65 -16.45
N MET A 94 3.63 -3.16 -15.50
CA MET A 94 3.96 -3.07 -14.08
C MET A 94 5.27 -3.77 -13.75
N LEU A 95 5.47 -4.98 -14.27
CA LEU A 95 6.71 -5.74 -14.07
C LEU A 95 7.92 -5.02 -14.68
N LEU A 96 7.79 -4.43 -15.86
CA LEU A 96 8.85 -3.64 -16.48
C LEU A 96 9.27 -2.45 -15.60
N ASP A 97 8.32 -1.75 -14.99
CA ASP A 97 8.61 -0.68 -14.04
C ASP A 97 9.40 -1.19 -12.84
N LEU A 98 8.95 -2.29 -12.23
CA LEU A 98 9.58 -2.87 -11.04
C LEU A 98 10.99 -3.42 -11.34
N GLU A 99 11.18 -4.06 -12.49
CA GLU A 99 12.51 -4.48 -12.95
C GLU A 99 13.44 -3.27 -13.18
N CYS A 100 12.90 -2.17 -13.73
CA CYS A 100 13.63 -0.92 -13.88
C CYS A 100 14.05 -0.37 -12.51
N PHE A 101 13.17 -0.43 -11.51
CA PHE A 101 13.49 0.00 -10.14
C PHE A 101 14.65 -0.83 -9.58
N GLN A 102 14.59 -2.13 -9.66
CA GLN A 102 15.65 -3.02 -9.17
C GLN A 102 16.99 -2.76 -9.86
N LYS A 103 17.00 -2.61 -11.20
CA LYS A 103 18.21 -2.33 -12.01
C LYS A 103 18.86 -0.99 -11.63
N ASN A 104 18.08 -0.04 -11.11
CA ASN A 104 18.55 1.30 -10.75
C ASN A 104 18.64 1.52 -9.22
N HIS A 105 18.61 0.45 -8.42
CA HIS A 105 18.68 0.52 -6.95
C HIS A 105 17.60 1.41 -6.32
N ILE A 106 16.43 1.46 -6.94
CA ILE A 106 15.25 2.11 -6.41
C ILE A 106 14.54 1.09 -5.52
N ASN A 107 14.31 1.44 -4.25
CA ASN A 107 13.69 0.57 -3.27
C ASN A 107 12.31 1.04 -2.81
N ALA A 108 11.84 2.18 -3.33
CA ALA A 108 10.56 2.73 -2.92
C ALA A 108 9.80 3.37 -4.08
N VAL A 109 8.49 3.31 -4.01
CA VAL A 109 7.58 3.92 -4.98
C VAL A 109 6.44 4.65 -4.28
N ARG A 110 6.06 5.83 -4.81
CA ARG A 110 4.81 6.50 -4.46
C ARG A 110 3.83 6.33 -5.61
N THR A 111 2.63 5.83 -5.32
CA THR A 111 1.55 5.69 -6.31
C THR A 111 0.90 7.05 -6.57
N CYS A 112 1.52 7.90 -7.36
CA CYS A 112 1.04 9.25 -7.58
C CYS A 112 0.03 9.31 -8.74
N HIS A 113 -1.11 9.98 -8.60
CA HIS A 113 -1.66 10.53 -7.35
C HIS A 113 -2.98 9.84 -7.03
N TYR A 114 -2.99 8.52 -7.06
CA TYR A 114 -4.17 7.66 -6.92
C TYR A 114 -3.74 6.22 -6.63
N PRO A 115 -4.62 5.40 -6.02
CA PRO A 115 -4.38 3.97 -5.89
C PRO A 115 -4.12 3.33 -7.26
N ASN A 116 -3.10 2.49 -7.33
CA ASN A 116 -2.79 1.71 -8.52
C ASN A 116 -3.64 0.43 -8.59
N GLN A 117 -3.54 -0.32 -9.68
CA GLN A 117 -4.21 -1.63 -9.81
C GLN A 117 -3.69 -2.61 -8.77
N ILE A 118 -4.58 -3.47 -8.28
CA ILE A 118 -4.30 -4.44 -7.20
C ILE A 118 -3.05 -5.30 -7.46
N PRO A 119 -2.80 -5.84 -8.67
CA PRO A 119 -1.61 -6.65 -8.92
C PRO A 119 -0.30 -5.95 -8.59
N PHE A 120 -0.22 -4.63 -8.77
CA PHE A 120 1.00 -3.87 -8.49
C PHE A 120 1.41 -3.92 -7.02
N TYR A 121 0.45 -3.96 -6.09
CA TYR A 121 0.74 -4.07 -4.66
C TYR A 121 1.31 -5.44 -4.31
N TYR A 122 0.76 -6.52 -4.86
CA TYR A 122 1.30 -7.87 -4.68
C TYR A 122 2.71 -7.99 -5.24
N MET A 123 2.97 -7.43 -6.42
CA MET A 123 4.30 -7.40 -7.02
C MET A 123 5.30 -6.61 -6.15
N CYS A 124 4.89 -5.51 -5.55
CA CYS A 124 5.73 -4.75 -4.61
C CYS A 124 6.03 -5.56 -3.34
N ASP A 125 5.05 -6.31 -2.82
CA ASP A 125 5.24 -7.22 -1.68
C ASP A 125 6.27 -8.31 -2.01
N GLU A 126 6.17 -8.92 -3.19
CA GLU A 126 7.04 -10.00 -3.65
C GLU A 126 8.47 -9.52 -4.00
N MET A 127 8.57 -8.33 -4.59
CA MET A 127 9.86 -7.79 -5.05
C MET A 127 10.56 -6.89 -4.03
N GLY A 128 9.95 -6.70 -2.85
CA GLY A 128 10.55 -5.92 -1.77
C GLY A 128 10.61 -4.42 -2.04
N ILE A 129 9.65 -3.87 -2.78
CA ILE A 129 9.59 -2.43 -3.04
C ILE A 129 8.71 -1.76 -2.00
N TYR A 130 9.28 -0.86 -1.20
CA TYR A 130 8.53 -0.06 -0.23
C TYR A 130 7.54 0.84 -0.93
N MET A 131 6.36 1.03 -0.33
CA MET A 131 5.30 1.78 -0.97
C MET A 131 4.75 2.88 -0.07
N MET A 132 4.56 4.05 -0.68
CA MET A 132 3.67 5.10 -0.21
C MET A 132 2.39 5.01 -1.04
N ALA A 133 1.33 4.47 -0.45
CA ALA A 133 0.05 4.24 -1.11
C ALA A 133 -0.82 5.50 -1.06
N GLU A 134 -0.82 6.27 -2.13
CA GLU A 134 -1.53 7.53 -2.16
C GLU A 134 -3.04 7.36 -2.32
N THR A 135 -3.77 8.13 -1.54
CA THR A 135 -5.22 8.22 -1.62
C THR A 135 -5.64 9.02 -2.87
N ASN A 136 -6.71 8.61 -3.53
CA ASN A 136 -7.26 9.33 -4.67
C ASN A 136 -7.88 10.69 -4.24
N LEU A 137 -7.05 11.68 -4.07
CA LEU A 137 -7.44 13.02 -3.64
C LEU A 137 -6.67 14.11 -4.39
N GLU A 138 -6.48 13.98 -5.67
CA GLU A 138 -5.89 15.03 -6.50
C GLU A 138 -6.93 16.13 -6.75
N SER A 139 -6.65 17.34 -6.26
CA SER A 139 -7.63 18.43 -6.21
C SER A 139 -7.10 19.76 -6.76
N HIS A 140 -6.00 19.76 -7.48
CA HIS A 140 -5.37 20.97 -8.04
C HIS A 140 -6.33 21.90 -8.78
N GLY A 141 -7.24 21.34 -9.59
CA GLY A 141 -8.21 22.11 -10.36
C GLY A 141 -9.22 22.89 -9.52
N SER A 142 -9.31 22.60 -8.23
CA SER A 142 -10.30 23.22 -7.33
C SER A 142 -9.69 24.03 -6.18
N TRP A 143 -8.39 23.98 -5.94
CA TRP A 143 -7.81 24.66 -4.78
C TRP A 143 -6.89 25.83 -5.09
N GLN A 144 -6.36 25.92 -6.27
CA GLN A 144 -5.58 27.09 -6.66
C GLN A 144 -5.58 27.32 -8.17
N LYS A 145 -5.90 28.53 -8.59
CA LYS A 145 -5.68 28.96 -9.96
C LYS A 145 -4.17 29.11 -10.18
N MET A 146 -3.64 28.45 -11.18
CA MET A 146 -2.21 28.45 -11.47
C MET A 146 -1.70 29.87 -11.66
N GLY A 147 -0.67 30.26 -10.89
CA GLY A 147 -0.12 31.63 -10.87
C GLY A 147 -0.88 32.63 -9.98
N ALA A 148 -1.95 32.21 -9.30
CA ALA A 148 -2.65 33.09 -8.37
C ALA A 148 -1.90 33.21 -7.04
N ILE A 149 -1.86 34.45 -6.51
CA ILE A 149 -1.29 34.76 -5.18
C ILE A 149 -2.36 34.59 -4.08
N GLU A 150 -3.62 34.46 -4.48
CA GLU A 150 -4.74 34.38 -3.56
C GLU A 150 -4.88 32.98 -2.92
N PRO A 151 -5.28 32.92 -1.64
CA PRO A 151 -5.51 31.65 -0.96
C PRO A 151 -6.59 30.81 -1.68
N SER A 152 -6.37 29.51 -1.72
CA SER A 152 -7.38 28.58 -2.22
C SER A 152 -8.63 28.59 -1.34
N TYR A 153 -9.79 28.67 -1.96
CA TYR A 153 -11.05 28.62 -1.24
C TYR A 153 -11.56 27.21 -0.99
N ASN A 154 -11.06 26.23 -1.73
CA ASN A 154 -11.98 25.17 -2.10
C ASN A 154 -11.71 23.85 -1.41
N VAL A 155 -10.53 23.31 -1.43
CA VAL A 155 -10.37 21.92 -1.03
C VAL A 155 -9.13 21.75 -0.18
N PRO A 156 -9.27 20.98 0.90
CA PRO A 156 -10.46 20.35 1.48
C PRO A 156 -11.29 21.23 2.42
N GLY A 157 -10.84 22.45 2.72
CA GLY A 157 -11.25 23.18 3.91
C GLY A 157 -12.54 24.02 3.81
N SER A 158 -12.96 24.47 2.63
CA SER A 158 -14.01 25.48 2.52
C SER A 158 -15.41 24.96 2.17
N LEU A 159 -15.52 23.70 1.77
CA LEU A 159 -16.80 23.07 1.45
C LEU A 159 -17.11 21.94 2.44
N PRO A 160 -18.16 22.06 3.27
CA PRO A 160 -18.46 21.09 4.32
C PRO A 160 -18.56 19.63 3.84
N GLN A 161 -19.11 19.40 2.65
CA GLN A 161 -19.27 18.09 2.05
C GLN A 161 -17.92 17.41 1.69
N TRP A 162 -16.84 18.17 1.53
CA TRP A 162 -15.54 17.62 1.20
C TRP A 162 -14.91 16.83 2.34
N LYS A 163 -15.25 17.15 3.58
CA LYS A 163 -14.74 16.39 4.73
C LYS A 163 -15.06 14.90 4.62
N GLU A 164 -16.32 14.59 4.34
CA GLU A 164 -16.76 13.20 4.19
C GLU A 164 -16.16 12.53 2.97
N ALA A 165 -16.07 13.23 1.84
CA ALA A 165 -15.45 12.71 0.63
C ALA A 165 -13.96 12.40 0.83
N VAL A 166 -13.21 13.24 1.53
CA VAL A 166 -11.79 13.01 1.85
C VAL A 166 -11.64 11.80 2.78
N LEU A 167 -12.46 11.73 3.83
CA LEU A 167 -12.43 10.61 4.78
C LEU A 167 -12.81 9.30 4.12
N ASP A 168 -13.80 9.31 3.23
CA ASP A 168 -14.24 8.13 2.47
C ASP A 168 -13.11 7.60 1.58
N ARG A 169 -12.44 8.46 0.84
CA ARG A 169 -11.29 8.09 0.00
C ARG A 169 -10.13 7.52 0.82
N ALA A 170 -9.78 8.17 1.92
CA ALA A 170 -8.73 7.68 2.82
C ALA A 170 -9.09 6.31 3.41
N ARG A 171 -10.34 6.14 3.85
CA ARG A 171 -10.85 4.88 4.37
C ARG A 171 -10.84 3.79 3.30
N SER A 172 -11.32 4.07 2.10
CA SER A 172 -11.34 3.12 1.00
C SER A 172 -9.93 2.64 0.65
N ASN A 173 -8.97 3.56 0.54
CA ASN A 173 -7.57 3.21 0.29
C ASN A 173 -7.01 2.32 1.42
N TYR A 174 -7.20 2.73 2.67
CA TYR A 174 -6.72 1.99 3.83
C TYR A 174 -7.35 0.59 3.91
N GLU A 175 -8.67 0.48 3.84
CA GLU A 175 -9.37 -0.82 3.97
C GLU A 175 -9.03 -1.78 2.83
N THR A 176 -8.80 -1.27 1.62
CA THR A 176 -8.43 -2.10 0.47
C THR A 176 -7.01 -2.63 0.58
N PHE A 177 -6.06 -1.80 1.02
CA PHE A 177 -4.63 -2.10 0.86
C PHE A 177 -3.84 -2.32 2.17
N LYS A 178 -4.45 -2.11 3.34
CA LYS A 178 -3.79 -2.18 4.66
C LYS A 178 -3.01 -3.46 4.95
N ASN A 179 -3.33 -4.56 4.27
CA ASN A 179 -2.69 -5.86 4.49
C ASN A 179 -1.45 -6.09 3.61
N HIS A 180 -1.16 -5.19 2.67
CA HIS A 180 0.05 -5.30 1.87
C HIS A 180 1.29 -4.95 2.69
N THR A 181 2.26 -5.86 2.67
CA THR A 181 3.46 -5.75 3.49
C THR A 181 4.38 -4.60 3.04
N SER A 182 4.40 -4.30 1.75
CA SER A 182 5.19 -3.23 1.14
C SER A 182 4.77 -1.82 1.56
N ILE A 183 3.50 -1.62 1.94
CA ILE A 183 2.99 -0.30 2.29
C ILE A 183 3.54 0.12 3.66
N LEU A 184 4.34 1.18 3.66
CA LEU A 184 4.91 1.80 4.87
C LEU A 184 4.27 3.16 5.21
N PHE A 185 3.66 3.82 4.21
CA PHE A 185 3.12 5.18 4.33
C PHE A 185 1.78 5.31 3.60
#